data_14b95d217b87ee247417427472f91a75
#
_entry.id   14b95d217b87ee247417427472f91a75
#
_cell.length_a   1.000
_cell.length_b   1.000
_cell.length_c   1.000
_cell.angle_alpha   90.00
_cell.angle_beta   90.00
_cell.angle_gamma   90.00
#
_symmetry.space_group_name_H-M   'P 1'
#
loop_
_entity.id
_entity.type
_entity.pdbx_description
1 polymer ?
#
loop_
_entity_poly.entity_id
_entity_poly.type
_entity_poly.pdbx_seq_one_letter_code
_entity_poly.pdbx_strand_id
1 'polypeptide(L)'
;MTNEMAAQKAPIRLAIMGEGRMGSLIRSTAEAARNEDGSPAFEVVAQIGFDLSVADSAPAADVLIDFSNVATLPAVCAYVRRTGAALVSGTTGYSDDQMAELRELAAAAAVLHSDNYSLGIAALRHATALAARELAGFDVEIVETHHNQKVDAPSGTAKLLLDAVVKTEAEEGRGEYYPVYGREGMLGKRDPREVGVHALRGGTVAGVHTVSFFGTDEEVSLTHRATSRQIFVNGALAAARKMAGREPGFYGFDEVMFG
;
A
#
# COMPACT_ATOMS: atom_id res chain seq x y z
N MET A 1 44.45 16.59 -5.70
CA MET A 1 43.27 16.10 -4.98
C MET A 1 42.07 16.93 -5.43
N THR A 2 41.45 16.53 -6.52
CA THR A 2 40.24 17.19 -7.06
C THR A 2 39.06 16.76 -6.20
N ASN A 3 38.58 17.70 -5.39
CA ASN A 3 37.37 17.58 -4.64
C ASN A 3 36.19 17.66 -5.64
N GLU A 4 35.73 16.54 -6.20
CA GLU A 4 34.46 16.47 -6.89
C GLU A 4 33.39 16.66 -5.82
N MET A 5 32.93 17.90 -5.67
CA MET A 5 31.68 18.18 -4.97
C MET A 5 30.61 17.39 -5.69
N ALA A 6 30.12 16.31 -5.07
CA ALA A 6 28.96 15.56 -5.54
C ALA A 6 27.84 16.58 -5.78
N ALA A 7 27.35 16.65 -7.02
CA ALA A 7 26.30 17.59 -7.38
C ALA A 7 25.11 17.34 -6.46
N GLN A 8 24.73 18.34 -5.66
CA GLN A 8 23.63 18.27 -4.71
C GLN A 8 22.36 17.95 -5.50
N LYS A 9 21.76 16.79 -5.23
CA LYS A 9 20.55 16.35 -5.95
C LYS A 9 19.39 17.27 -5.58
N ALA A 10 18.74 17.89 -6.56
CA ALA A 10 17.60 18.76 -6.31
C ALA A 10 16.48 17.96 -5.58
N PRO A 11 15.77 18.57 -4.63
CA PRO A 11 14.67 17.93 -3.94
C PRO A 11 13.55 17.57 -4.92
N ILE A 12 12.89 16.44 -4.68
CA ILE A 12 11.70 16.05 -5.44
C ILE A 12 10.56 16.99 -5.06
N ARG A 13 9.96 17.66 -6.05
CA ARG A 13 8.84 18.57 -5.86
C ARG A 13 7.55 17.76 -5.69
N LEU A 14 6.90 17.92 -4.53
CA LEU A 14 5.68 17.22 -4.17
C LEU A 14 4.47 18.17 -4.16
N ALA A 15 3.39 17.75 -4.81
CA ALA A 15 2.06 18.22 -4.48
C ALA A 15 1.34 17.13 -3.65
N ILE A 16 0.49 17.54 -2.72
CA ILE A 16 -0.26 16.64 -1.84
C ILE A 16 -1.75 16.95 -2.00
N MET A 17 -2.53 15.94 -2.39
CA MET A 17 -3.99 15.98 -2.39
C MET A 17 -4.51 15.42 -1.07
N GLY A 18 -5.19 16.26 -0.30
CA GLY A 18 -5.70 15.95 1.03
C GLY A 18 -5.00 16.73 2.14
N GLU A 19 -5.78 17.24 3.10
CA GLU A 19 -5.31 17.93 4.31
C GLU A 19 -5.83 17.27 5.59
N GLY A 20 -6.36 16.07 5.46
CA GLY A 20 -6.73 15.20 6.58
C GLY A 20 -5.50 14.65 7.31
N ARG A 21 -5.73 13.70 8.21
CA ARG A 21 -4.67 13.07 9.04
C ARG A 21 -3.49 12.54 8.24
N MET A 22 -3.75 11.87 7.10
CA MET A 22 -2.68 11.34 6.26
C MET A 22 -1.95 12.44 5.50
N GLY A 23 -2.66 13.35 4.83
CA GLY A 23 -2.04 14.44 4.07
C GLY A 23 -1.16 15.34 4.94
N SER A 24 -1.62 15.70 6.15
CA SER A 24 -0.82 16.47 7.10
C SER A 24 0.44 15.73 7.56
N LEU A 25 0.33 14.42 7.79
CA LEU A 25 1.47 13.59 8.21
C LEU A 25 2.47 13.39 7.05
N ILE A 26 2.00 13.22 5.81
CA ILE A 26 2.83 13.17 4.60
C ILE A 26 3.60 14.48 4.46
N ARG A 27 2.92 15.63 4.56
CA ARG A 27 3.56 16.94 4.47
C ARG A 27 4.67 17.11 5.49
N SER A 28 4.36 16.95 6.78
CA SER A 28 5.35 17.15 7.86
C SER A 28 6.54 16.21 7.73
N THR A 29 6.30 14.95 7.30
CA THR A 29 7.37 13.97 7.09
C THR A 29 8.22 14.34 5.87
N ALA A 30 7.62 14.77 4.76
CA ALA A 30 8.33 15.20 3.56
C ALA A 30 9.23 16.42 3.83
N GLU A 31 8.71 17.43 4.54
CA GLU A 31 9.46 18.62 4.93
C GLU A 31 10.65 18.32 5.85
N ALA A 32 10.52 17.29 6.69
CA ALA A 32 11.59 16.83 7.58
C ALA A 32 12.61 15.88 6.90
N ALA A 33 12.25 15.27 5.78
CA ALA A 33 13.08 14.25 5.13
C ALA A 33 14.37 14.84 4.54
N ARG A 34 15.49 14.13 4.74
CA ARG A 34 16.82 14.53 4.25
C ARG A 34 17.43 13.42 3.41
N ASN A 35 18.26 13.78 2.46
CA ASN A 35 19.15 12.89 1.74
C ASN A 35 20.37 12.56 2.63
N GLU A 36 21.21 11.63 2.20
CA GLU A 36 22.42 11.22 2.92
C GLU A 36 23.42 12.37 3.12
N ASP A 37 23.43 13.34 2.21
CA ASP A 37 24.24 14.55 2.28
C ASP A 37 23.66 15.68 3.16
N GLY A 38 22.50 15.41 3.80
CA GLY A 38 21.77 16.36 4.65
C GLY A 38 20.89 17.36 3.88
N SER A 39 20.91 17.35 2.54
CA SER A 39 20.02 18.19 1.74
C SER A 39 18.56 17.80 1.86
N PRO A 40 17.58 18.71 1.64
CA PRO A 40 16.17 18.35 1.60
C PRO A 40 15.91 17.25 0.56
N ALA A 41 15.17 16.23 0.96
CA ALA A 41 14.78 15.15 0.04
C ALA A 41 13.58 15.51 -0.82
N PHE A 42 12.69 16.34 -0.27
CA PHE A 42 11.47 16.80 -0.92
C PHE A 42 11.26 18.29 -0.70
N GLU A 43 10.58 18.93 -1.65
CA GLU A 43 10.03 20.26 -1.58
C GLU A 43 8.52 20.18 -1.75
N VAL A 44 7.74 20.50 -0.72
CA VAL A 44 6.27 20.51 -0.84
C VAL A 44 5.85 21.83 -1.48
N VAL A 45 5.48 21.78 -2.76
CA VAL A 45 5.11 22.96 -3.56
C VAL A 45 3.63 23.31 -3.48
N ALA A 46 2.77 22.33 -3.12
CA ALA A 46 1.33 22.56 -2.92
C ALA A 46 0.75 21.52 -1.95
N GLN A 47 -0.27 21.93 -1.19
CA GLN A 47 -1.20 21.04 -0.52
C GLN A 47 -2.62 21.48 -0.85
N ILE A 48 -3.39 20.58 -1.44
CA ILE A 48 -4.73 20.82 -1.96
C ILE A 48 -5.72 20.13 -1.02
N GLY A 49 -6.54 20.94 -0.37
CA GLY A 49 -7.48 20.47 0.65
C GLY A 49 -8.92 20.43 0.13
N PHE A 50 -9.83 21.01 0.92
CA PHE A 50 -11.26 21.05 0.60
C PHE A 50 -11.58 21.94 -0.61
N ASP A 51 -10.81 23.00 -0.82
CA ASP A 51 -10.94 23.84 -2.00
C ASP A 51 -10.16 23.24 -3.17
N LEU A 52 -10.86 22.45 -3.97
CA LEU A 52 -10.27 21.76 -5.12
C LEU A 52 -9.87 22.71 -6.25
N SER A 53 -10.38 23.96 -6.28
CA SER A 53 -9.99 24.95 -7.29
C SER A 53 -8.51 25.35 -7.19
N VAL A 54 -7.90 25.13 -6.02
CA VAL A 54 -6.45 25.29 -5.82
C VAL A 54 -5.65 24.39 -6.76
N ALA A 55 -6.18 23.21 -7.14
CA ALA A 55 -5.52 22.29 -8.06
C ALA A 55 -5.27 22.91 -9.44
N ASP A 56 -6.15 23.80 -9.91
CA ASP A 56 -6.07 24.43 -11.23
C ASP A 56 -4.89 25.40 -11.35
N SER A 57 -4.52 26.06 -10.25
CA SER A 57 -3.44 27.05 -10.19
C SER A 57 -2.20 26.59 -9.43
N ALA A 58 -2.25 25.43 -8.78
CA ALA A 58 -1.12 24.90 -8.03
C ALA A 58 0.13 24.70 -8.91
N PRO A 59 1.34 25.02 -8.42
CA PRO A 59 2.59 24.80 -9.15
C PRO A 59 2.74 23.37 -9.63
N ALA A 60 3.44 23.18 -10.75
CA ALA A 60 3.81 21.84 -11.21
C ALA A 60 4.71 21.16 -10.17
N ALA A 61 4.50 19.88 -9.95
CA ALA A 61 5.30 19.01 -9.11
C ALA A 61 5.87 17.83 -9.93
N ASP A 62 6.88 17.15 -9.41
CA ASP A 62 7.37 15.91 -10.00
C ASP A 62 6.42 14.75 -9.65
N VAL A 63 5.82 14.79 -8.46
CA VAL A 63 4.90 13.77 -7.97
C VAL A 63 3.72 14.43 -7.26
N LEU A 64 2.49 13.97 -7.56
CA LEU A 64 1.30 14.19 -6.74
C LEU A 64 1.08 12.99 -5.83
N ILE A 65 1.04 13.20 -4.53
CA ILE A 65 0.62 12.18 -3.56
C ILE A 65 -0.83 12.44 -3.17
N ASP A 66 -1.73 11.48 -3.45
CA ASP A 66 -3.15 11.56 -3.13
C ASP A 66 -3.54 10.59 -2.01
N PHE A 67 -3.92 11.16 -0.85
CA PHE A 67 -4.53 10.45 0.28
C PHE A 67 -5.76 11.21 0.75
N SER A 68 -6.75 11.32 -0.12
CA SER A 68 -7.95 12.13 0.08
C SER A 68 -9.23 11.27 0.13
N ASN A 69 -10.10 11.40 -0.84
CA ASN A 69 -11.29 10.58 -1.01
C ASN A 69 -11.66 10.47 -2.50
N VAL A 70 -12.55 9.54 -2.83
CA VAL A 70 -12.92 9.23 -4.21
C VAL A 70 -13.53 10.42 -4.98
N ALA A 71 -14.12 11.39 -4.29
CA ALA A 71 -14.72 12.57 -4.93
C ALA A 71 -13.68 13.55 -5.48
N THR A 72 -12.42 13.46 -5.05
CA THR A 72 -11.33 14.32 -5.54
C THR A 72 -10.71 13.84 -6.84
N LEU A 73 -11.03 12.62 -7.31
CA LEU A 73 -10.42 12.02 -8.49
C LEU A 73 -10.41 12.94 -9.72
N PRO A 74 -11.49 13.67 -10.07
CA PRO A 74 -11.46 14.56 -11.22
C PRO A 74 -10.38 15.66 -11.09
N ALA A 75 -10.20 16.23 -9.90
CA ALA A 75 -9.17 17.25 -9.64
C ALA A 75 -7.75 16.64 -9.67
N VAL A 76 -7.58 15.40 -9.13
CA VAL A 76 -6.33 14.64 -9.23
C VAL A 76 -5.95 14.42 -10.69
N CYS A 77 -6.88 13.91 -11.52
CA CYS A 77 -6.64 13.66 -12.93
C CYS A 77 -6.36 14.96 -13.72
N ALA A 78 -7.09 16.05 -13.44
CA ALA A 78 -6.88 17.35 -14.05
C ALA A 78 -5.48 17.91 -13.73
N TYR A 79 -5.06 17.85 -12.45
CA TYR A 79 -3.73 18.27 -12.03
C TYR A 79 -2.62 17.48 -12.74
N VAL A 80 -2.72 16.14 -12.76
CA VAL A 80 -1.73 15.25 -13.41
C VAL A 80 -1.65 15.54 -14.91
N ARG A 81 -2.79 15.63 -15.61
CA ARG A 81 -2.81 15.94 -17.05
C ARG A 81 -2.20 17.30 -17.37
N ARG A 82 -2.42 18.30 -16.51
CA ARG A 82 -1.87 19.67 -16.68
C ARG A 82 -0.37 19.76 -16.43
N THR A 83 0.13 19.01 -15.44
CA THR A 83 1.51 19.18 -14.94
C THR A 83 2.48 18.09 -15.41
N GLY A 84 1.97 16.95 -15.84
CA GLY A 84 2.80 15.76 -16.13
C GLY A 84 3.36 15.07 -14.88
N ALA A 85 2.89 15.43 -13.68
CA ALA A 85 3.35 14.83 -12.43
C ALA A 85 3.05 13.31 -12.40
N ALA A 86 3.95 12.51 -11.85
CA ALA A 86 3.62 11.15 -11.49
C ALA A 86 2.58 11.13 -10.36
N LEU A 87 1.69 10.14 -10.34
CA LEU A 87 0.66 9.98 -9.30
C LEU A 87 1.01 8.83 -8.36
N VAL A 88 0.96 9.09 -7.05
CA VAL A 88 1.00 8.10 -5.98
C VAL A 88 -0.31 8.19 -5.21
N SER A 89 -1.30 7.34 -5.56
CA SER A 89 -2.64 7.37 -4.97
C SER A 89 -2.85 6.26 -3.94
N GLY A 90 -3.16 6.66 -2.71
CA GLY A 90 -3.57 5.81 -1.60
C GLY A 90 -5.04 6.05 -1.20
N THR A 91 -5.81 6.75 -2.01
CA THR A 91 -7.25 6.88 -1.85
C THR A 91 -7.92 5.54 -2.13
N THR A 92 -8.70 5.05 -1.19
CA THR A 92 -9.38 3.74 -1.26
C THR A 92 -10.87 3.88 -1.56
N GLY A 93 -11.48 2.81 -2.10
CA GLY A 93 -12.92 2.76 -2.35
C GLY A 93 -13.34 3.33 -3.70
N TYR A 94 -12.46 3.43 -4.66
CA TYR A 94 -12.80 3.75 -6.05
C TYR A 94 -13.76 2.72 -6.65
N SER A 95 -14.74 3.20 -7.43
CA SER A 95 -15.57 2.35 -8.28
C SER A 95 -14.78 1.81 -9.47
N ASP A 96 -15.34 0.82 -10.18
CA ASP A 96 -14.72 0.28 -11.40
C ASP A 96 -14.51 1.37 -12.47
N ASP A 97 -15.47 2.30 -12.63
CA ASP A 97 -15.35 3.43 -13.54
C ASP A 97 -14.22 4.37 -13.15
N GLN A 98 -14.07 4.67 -11.85
CA GLN A 98 -12.98 5.50 -11.32
C GLN A 98 -11.62 4.81 -11.50
N MET A 99 -11.56 3.50 -11.28
CA MET A 99 -10.34 2.73 -11.57
C MET A 99 -10.00 2.69 -13.06
N ALA A 100 -11.01 2.68 -13.94
CA ALA A 100 -10.80 2.81 -15.38
C ALA A 100 -10.21 4.18 -15.73
N GLU A 101 -10.71 5.29 -15.13
CA GLU A 101 -10.17 6.64 -15.32
C GLU A 101 -8.69 6.73 -14.89
N LEU A 102 -8.31 6.10 -13.76
CA LEU A 102 -6.90 6.02 -13.34
C LEU A 102 -6.02 5.24 -14.34
N ARG A 103 -6.55 4.16 -14.93
CA ARG A 103 -5.84 3.41 -15.97
C ARG A 103 -5.71 4.19 -17.27
N GLU A 104 -6.72 4.98 -17.66
CA GLU A 104 -6.62 5.89 -18.79
C GLU A 104 -5.57 6.97 -18.57
N LEU A 105 -5.50 7.54 -17.34
CA LEU A 105 -4.49 8.52 -16.99
C LEU A 105 -3.07 7.97 -17.16
N ALA A 106 -2.88 6.68 -16.93
CA ALA A 106 -1.60 5.98 -17.06
C ALA A 106 -1.05 5.94 -18.50
N ALA A 107 -1.86 6.23 -19.50
CA ALA A 107 -1.38 6.40 -20.88
C ALA A 107 -0.51 7.66 -21.06
N ALA A 108 -0.67 8.66 -20.18
CA ALA A 108 0.02 9.95 -20.27
C ALA A 108 0.94 10.27 -19.09
N ALA A 109 0.82 9.54 -17.98
CA ALA A 109 1.61 9.78 -16.78
C ALA A 109 1.92 8.45 -16.05
N ALA A 110 2.95 8.46 -15.20
CA ALA A 110 3.19 7.34 -14.30
C ALA A 110 2.18 7.35 -13.16
N VAL A 111 1.34 6.33 -13.06
CA VAL A 111 0.27 6.20 -12.05
C VAL A 111 0.54 4.99 -11.18
N LEU A 112 0.72 5.19 -9.89
CA LEU A 112 0.75 4.14 -8.89
C LEU A 112 -0.50 4.25 -8.03
N HIS A 113 -1.26 3.16 -7.95
CA HIS A 113 -2.37 3.04 -7.00
C HIS A 113 -2.18 1.81 -6.12
N SER A 114 -2.43 1.98 -4.81
CA SER A 114 -2.42 0.89 -3.85
C SER A 114 -3.29 1.22 -2.64
N ASP A 115 -4.02 0.23 -2.14
CA ASP A 115 -4.79 0.33 -0.90
C ASP A 115 -3.90 0.24 0.35
N ASN A 116 -2.63 -0.15 0.20
CA ASN A 116 -1.69 -0.28 1.31
C ASN A 116 -0.27 0.11 0.90
N TYR A 117 0.29 1.10 1.58
CA TYR A 117 1.64 1.61 1.36
C TYR A 117 2.65 1.12 2.41
N SER A 118 2.36 0.07 3.16
CA SER A 118 3.32 -0.51 4.09
C SER A 118 4.32 -1.42 3.39
N LEU A 119 5.60 -1.05 3.39
CA LEU A 119 6.70 -1.92 2.92
C LEU A 119 6.71 -3.27 3.64
N GLY A 120 6.42 -3.26 4.96
CA GLY A 120 6.37 -4.48 5.74
C GLY A 120 5.22 -5.41 5.32
N ILE A 121 4.05 -4.87 4.95
CA ILE A 121 2.94 -5.68 4.42
C ILE A 121 3.25 -6.23 3.04
N ALA A 122 3.86 -5.43 2.17
CA ALA A 122 4.29 -5.89 0.85
C ALA A 122 5.31 -7.03 0.97
N ALA A 123 6.31 -6.90 1.84
CA ALA A 123 7.28 -7.95 2.13
C ALA A 123 6.61 -9.19 2.74
N LEU A 124 5.67 -9.02 3.70
CA LEU A 124 4.91 -10.12 4.29
C LEU A 124 4.11 -10.87 3.22
N ARG A 125 3.48 -10.18 2.27
CA ARG A 125 2.73 -10.80 1.17
C ARG A 125 3.62 -11.68 0.29
N HIS A 126 4.81 -11.20 -0.08
CA HIS A 126 5.78 -11.99 -0.84
C HIS A 126 6.28 -13.21 -0.06
N ALA A 127 6.59 -13.02 1.23
CA ALA A 127 6.99 -14.13 2.10
C ALA A 127 5.87 -15.16 2.29
N THR A 128 4.61 -14.71 2.37
CA THR A 128 3.43 -15.58 2.44
C THR A 128 3.26 -16.41 1.17
N ALA A 129 3.39 -15.80 -0.01
CA ALA A 129 3.32 -16.52 -1.28
C ALA A 129 4.46 -17.54 -1.42
N LEU A 130 5.68 -17.18 -1.01
CA LEU A 130 6.82 -18.10 -0.98
C LEU A 130 6.56 -19.28 -0.02
N ALA A 131 6.11 -18.98 1.20
CA ALA A 131 5.81 -20.02 2.19
C ALA A 131 4.69 -20.96 1.71
N ALA A 132 3.61 -20.44 1.12
CA ALA A 132 2.54 -21.25 0.54
C ALA A 132 3.06 -22.17 -0.58
N ARG A 133 4.01 -21.70 -1.39
CA ARG A 133 4.65 -22.53 -2.43
C ARG A 133 5.47 -23.66 -1.85
N GLU A 134 6.36 -23.36 -0.90
CA GLU A 134 7.36 -24.30 -0.37
C GLU A 134 6.78 -25.25 0.68
N LEU A 135 5.73 -24.83 1.42
CA LEU A 135 5.10 -25.61 2.49
C LEU A 135 3.80 -26.30 2.01
N ALA A 136 3.86 -26.95 0.85
CA ALA A 136 2.71 -27.65 0.27
C ALA A 136 2.09 -28.65 1.26
N GLY A 137 0.76 -28.55 1.44
CA GLY A 137 0.00 -29.43 2.33
C GLY A 137 0.00 -29.03 3.81
N PHE A 138 0.63 -27.91 4.17
CA PHE A 138 0.44 -27.30 5.50
C PHE A 138 -0.93 -26.64 5.60
N ASP A 139 -1.54 -26.71 6.77
CA ASP A 139 -2.77 -25.98 7.06
C ASP A 139 -2.49 -24.50 7.25
N VAL A 140 -3.28 -23.63 6.62
CA VAL A 140 -3.03 -22.18 6.65
C VAL A 140 -4.09 -21.45 7.48
N GLU A 141 -3.64 -20.60 8.40
CA GLU A 141 -4.47 -19.75 9.22
C GLU A 141 -3.98 -18.29 9.19
N ILE A 142 -4.90 -17.35 9.01
CA ILE A 142 -4.63 -15.93 9.01
C ILE A 142 -5.35 -15.30 10.20
N VAL A 143 -4.60 -14.61 11.06
CA VAL A 143 -5.17 -13.88 12.21
C VAL A 143 -4.81 -12.41 12.08
N GLU A 144 -5.83 -11.54 12.13
CA GLU A 144 -5.63 -10.10 12.14
C GLU A 144 -6.22 -9.47 13.40
N THR A 145 -5.54 -8.46 13.93
CA THR A 145 -5.99 -7.72 15.11
C THR A 145 -5.96 -6.22 14.82
N HIS A 146 -7.08 -5.53 15.08
CA HIS A 146 -7.18 -4.08 14.98
C HIS A 146 -7.90 -3.49 16.20
N HIS A 147 -7.87 -2.16 16.27
CA HIS A 147 -8.60 -1.40 17.28
C HIS A 147 -10.11 -1.66 17.25
N ASN A 148 -10.79 -1.41 18.37
CA ASN A 148 -12.21 -1.66 18.56
C ASN A 148 -13.14 -0.74 17.73
N GLN A 149 -12.60 0.29 17.06
CA GLN A 149 -13.36 1.19 16.17
C GLN A 149 -13.27 0.78 14.69
N LYS A 150 -12.61 -0.35 14.35
CA LYS A 150 -12.54 -0.81 12.96
C LYS A 150 -13.85 -1.50 12.58
N VAL A 151 -14.50 -1.00 11.52
CA VAL A 151 -15.84 -1.44 11.10
C VAL A 151 -15.84 -2.64 10.15
N ASP A 152 -14.82 -2.76 9.32
CA ASP A 152 -14.70 -3.86 8.36
C ASP A 152 -13.97 -5.07 8.99
N ALA A 153 -14.39 -6.28 8.62
CA ALA A 153 -13.74 -7.55 8.93
C ALA A 153 -14.04 -8.57 7.81
N PRO A 154 -13.02 -9.34 7.36
CA PRO A 154 -11.61 -9.14 7.64
C PRO A 154 -11.08 -7.86 7.01
N SER A 155 -9.94 -7.38 7.52
CA SER A 155 -9.28 -6.17 7.01
C SER A 155 -8.82 -6.35 5.55
N GLY A 156 -8.65 -5.23 4.82
CA GLY A 156 -8.08 -5.27 3.45
C GLY A 156 -6.74 -5.99 3.38
N THR A 157 -5.87 -5.80 4.38
CA THR A 157 -4.58 -6.51 4.46
C THR A 157 -4.76 -8.03 4.66
N ALA A 158 -5.71 -8.47 5.50
CA ALA A 158 -5.98 -9.90 5.65
C ALA A 158 -6.47 -10.53 4.34
N LYS A 159 -7.29 -9.79 3.57
CA LYS A 159 -7.72 -10.21 2.23
C LYS A 159 -6.54 -10.31 1.26
N LEU A 160 -5.62 -9.34 1.26
CA LEU A 160 -4.40 -9.39 0.44
C LEU A 160 -3.53 -10.62 0.75
N LEU A 161 -3.43 -11.00 2.03
CA LEU A 161 -2.67 -12.18 2.44
C LEU A 161 -3.39 -13.48 2.08
N LEU A 162 -4.71 -13.52 2.23
CA LEU A 162 -5.55 -14.62 1.77
C LEU A 162 -5.40 -14.83 0.25
N ASP A 163 -5.52 -13.76 -0.52
CA ASP A 163 -5.36 -13.80 -1.98
C ASP A 163 -3.98 -14.30 -2.39
N ALA A 164 -2.93 -13.93 -1.64
CA ALA A 164 -1.57 -14.44 -1.90
C ALA A 164 -1.49 -15.95 -1.72
N VAL A 165 -2.13 -16.52 -0.69
CA VAL A 165 -2.19 -17.98 -0.48
C VAL A 165 -3.00 -18.63 -1.58
N VAL A 166 -4.26 -18.22 -1.77
CA VAL A 166 -5.20 -18.84 -2.73
C VAL A 166 -4.64 -18.82 -4.15
N LYS A 167 -4.07 -17.68 -4.57
CA LYS A 167 -3.46 -17.54 -5.88
C LYS A 167 -2.25 -18.46 -6.06
N THR A 168 -1.38 -18.52 -5.06
CA THR A 168 -0.20 -19.42 -5.10
C THR A 168 -0.62 -20.87 -5.20
N GLU A 169 -1.59 -21.32 -4.40
CA GLU A 169 -2.08 -22.70 -4.43
C GLU A 169 -2.69 -23.08 -5.80
N ALA A 170 -3.41 -22.14 -6.41
CA ALA A 170 -3.97 -22.32 -7.75
C ALA A 170 -2.88 -22.38 -8.83
N GLU A 171 -1.88 -21.48 -8.78
CA GLU A 171 -0.74 -21.45 -9.71
C GLU A 171 0.11 -22.73 -9.64
N GLU A 172 0.22 -23.33 -8.45
CA GLU A 172 0.92 -24.61 -8.22
C GLU A 172 0.04 -25.85 -8.57
N GLY A 173 -1.17 -25.62 -9.07
CA GLY A 173 -2.08 -26.71 -9.48
C GLY A 173 -2.64 -27.56 -8.35
N ARG A 174 -2.65 -27.04 -7.09
CA ARG A 174 -3.11 -27.76 -5.90
C ARG A 174 -4.62 -27.63 -5.64
N GLY A 175 -5.36 -27.04 -6.59
CA GLY A 175 -6.80 -26.90 -6.55
C GLY A 175 -7.26 -25.56 -6.00
N GLU A 176 -8.57 -25.46 -5.76
CA GLU A 176 -9.21 -24.23 -5.30
C GLU A 176 -9.25 -24.22 -3.77
N TYR A 177 -8.49 -23.28 -3.17
CA TYR A 177 -8.53 -23.02 -1.74
C TYR A 177 -9.59 -21.96 -1.44
N TYR A 178 -10.20 -22.01 -0.26
CA TYR A 178 -11.31 -21.15 0.11
C TYR A 178 -11.23 -20.64 1.57
N PRO A 179 -11.72 -19.43 1.86
CA PRO A 179 -11.68 -18.88 3.21
C PRO A 179 -12.72 -19.48 4.14
N VAL A 180 -12.36 -19.68 5.41
CA VAL A 180 -13.27 -20.01 6.51
C VAL A 180 -13.16 -18.92 7.58
N TYR A 181 -14.26 -18.17 7.77
CA TYR A 181 -14.32 -17.03 8.66
C TYR A 181 -14.83 -17.42 10.05
N GLY A 182 -13.93 -17.88 10.90
CA GLY A 182 -14.25 -18.37 12.24
C GLY A 182 -14.73 -19.81 12.27
N ARG A 183 -14.71 -20.41 13.46
CA ARG A 183 -15.18 -21.77 13.72
C ARG A 183 -15.93 -21.81 15.03
N GLU A 184 -17.10 -22.46 15.05
CA GLU A 184 -17.94 -22.61 16.24
C GLU A 184 -18.64 -23.97 16.21
N GLY A 185 -18.74 -24.66 17.37
CA GLY A 185 -19.44 -25.92 17.51
C GLY A 185 -18.72 -27.13 16.98
N MET A 186 -19.46 -28.15 16.59
CA MET A 186 -18.95 -29.46 16.09
C MET A 186 -18.84 -29.44 14.55
N LEU A 187 -17.72 -28.99 14.02
CA LEU A 187 -17.53 -28.77 12.58
C LEU A 187 -16.94 -29.98 11.83
N GLY A 188 -16.55 -31.04 12.56
CA GLY A 188 -15.79 -32.15 11.96
C GLY A 188 -14.33 -31.84 11.79
N LYS A 189 -13.63 -32.66 10.94
CA LYS A 189 -12.23 -32.43 10.62
C LYS A 189 -12.09 -31.24 9.65
N ARG A 190 -11.01 -30.49 9.78
CA ARG A 190 -10.61 -29.43 8.87
C ARG A 190 -10.46 -29.97 7.43
N ASP A 191 -10.99 -29.28 6.44
CA ASP A 191 -10.68 -29.55 5.02
C ASP A 191 -9.24 -29.07 4.72
N PRO A 192 -8.41 -29.86 4.03
CA PRO A 192 -7.05 -29.45 3.70
C PRO A 192 -6.94 -28.19 2.83
N ARG A 193 -8.01 -27.80 2.12
CA ARG A 193 -8.04 -26.64 1.24
C ARG A 193 -8.68 -25.39 1.87
N GLU A 194 -9.10 -25.45 3.12
CA GLU A 194 -9.58 -24.26 3.79
C GLU A 194 -8.43 -23.38 4.26
N VAL A 195 -8.59 -22.04 4.16
CA VAL A 195 -7.73 -21.05 4.78
C VAL A 195 -8.53 -20.37 5.87
N GLY A 196 -8.16 -20.58 7.14
CA GLY A 196 -8.85 -19.90 8.24
C GLY A 196 -8.52 -18.42 8.25
N VAL A 197 -9.52 -17.56 8.47
CA VAL A 197 -9.33 -16.11 8.55
C VAL A 197 -10.08 -15.56 9.77
N HIS A 198 -9.33 -15.03 10.74
CA HIS A 198 -9.85 -14.63 12.03
C HIS A 198 -9.55 -13.16 12.32
N ALA A 199 -10.59 -12.41 12.67
CA ALA A 199 -10.50 -10.98 12.95
C ALA A 199 -10.72 -10.69 14.43
N LEU A 200 -9.68 -10.18 15.12
CA LEU A 200 -9.78 -9.72 16.50
C LEU A 200 -9.91 -8.19 16.56
N ARG A 201 -10.69 -7.71 17.52
CA ARG A 201 -10.93 -6.28 17.75
C ARG A 201 -10.67 -5.98 19.23
N GLY A 202 -9.74 -5.02 19.49
CA GLY A 202 -9.42 -4.68 20.87
C GLY A 202 -8.56 -3.44 21.00
N GLY A 203 -8.81 -2.65 22.03
CA GLY A 203 -8.03 -1.48 22.40
C GLY A 203 -7.77 -0.52 21.24
N THR A 204 -6.53 -0.09 21.11
CA THR A 204 -6.05 0.88 20.10
C THR A 204 -5.06 0.27 19.11
N VAL A 205 -5.08 -1.06 18.92
CA VAL A 205 -4.14 -1.78 18.03
C VAL A 205 -4.23 -1.21 16.62
N ALA A 206 -3.11 -0.73 16.10
CA ALA A 206 -3.06 -0.11 14.77
C ALA A 206 -3.23 -1.14 13.63
N GLY A 207 -2.75 -2.36 13.85
CA GLY A 207 -2.88 -3.49 12.95
C GLY A 207 -1.79 -4.53 13.19
N VAL A 208 -2.19 -5.78 13.41
CA VAL A 208 -1.29 -6.95 13.45
C VAL A 208 -1.85 -7.99 12.51
N HIS A 209 -1.01 -8.60 11.70
CA HIS A 209 -1.39 -9.66 10.77
C HIS A 209 -0.40 -10.78 10.89
N THR A 210 -0.89 -11.98 11.14
CA THR A 210 -0.09 -13.21 11.21
C THR A 210 -0.65 -14.20 10.21
N VAL A 211 0.23 -14.80 9.42
CA VAL A 211 -0.06 -15.98 8.60
C VAL A 211 0.73 -17.12 9.18
N SER A 212 0.05 -18.18 9.60
CA SER A 212 0.65 -19.39 10.15
C SER A 212 0.41 -20.57 9.22
N PHE A 213 1.43 -21.36 9.04
CA PHE A 213 1.45 -22.63 8.29
C PHE A 213 1.74 -23.76 9.28
N PHE A 214 0.81 -24.70 9.41
CA PHE A 214 0.89 -25.80 10.37
C PHE A 214 1.17 -27.12 9.65
N GLY A 215 2.34 -27.67 9.85
CA GLY A 215 2.74 -28.99 9.37
C GLY A 215 2.62 -30.06 10.46
N THR A 216 3.16 -31.25 10.18
CA THR A 216 3.27 -32.31 11.21
C THR A 216 4.43 -31.97 12.14
N ASP A 217 4.11 -31.74 13.42
CA ASP A 217 5.07 -31.42 14.50
C ASP A 217 5.88 -30.11 14.30
N GLU A 218 5.43 -29.22 13.39
CA GLU A 218 6.08 -27.94 13.15
C GLU A 218 5.09 -26.83 12.75
N GLU A 219 5.46 -25.58 12.97
CA GLU A 219 4.73 -24.39 12.58
C GLU A 219 5.69 -23.33 12.03
N VAL A 220 5.26 -22.66 10.96
CA VAL A 220 5.92 -21.44 10.48
C VAL A 220 4.94 -20.27 10.56
N SER A 221 5.28 -19.24 11.32
CA SER A 221 4.44 -18.03 11.47
C SER A 221 5.15 -16.78 10.96
N LEU A 222 4.49 -16.05 10.08
CA LEU A 222 4.95 -14.77 9.52
C LEU A 222 4.07 -13.65 10.08
N THR A 223 4.67 -12.68 10.76
CA THR A 223 3.91 -11.62 11.44
C THR A 223 4.39 -10.23 11.07
N HIS A 224 3.45 -9.35 10.75
CA HIS A 224 3.64 -7.91 10.66
C HIS A 224 2.85 -7.20 11.74
N ARG A 225 3.48 -6.23 12.42
CA ARG A 225 2.85 -5.35 13.41
C ARG A 225 3.06 -3.89 13.03
N ALA A 226 1.96 -3.19 12.76
CA ALA A 226 1.97 -1.73 12.64
C ALA A 226 1.97 -1.09 14.04
N THR A 227 2.90 -0.19 14.29
CA THR A 227 2.96 0.59 15.55
C THR A 227 2.34 1.98 15.41
N SER A 228 2.25 2.48 14.18
CA SER A 228 1.62 3.76 13.87
C SER A 228 1.26 3.86 12.38
N ARG A 229 0.52 4.91 12.00
CA ARG A 229 0.24 5.20 10.57
C ARG A 229 1.45 5.73 9.80
N GLN A 230 2.54 6.05 10.50
CA GLN A 230 3.78 6.51 9.87
C GLN A 230 4.32 5.52 8.83
N ILE A 231 4.06 4.22 8.99
CA ILE A 231 4.47 3.19 8.02
C ILE A 231 3.92 3.45 6.60
N PHE A 232 2.67 3.93 6.49
CA PHE A 232 2.06 4.24 5.20
C PHE A 232 2.65 5.51 4.58
N VAL A 233 2.94 6.51 5.41
CA VAL A 233 3.61 7.75 4.97
C VAL A 233 5.01 7.45 4.45
N ASN A 234 5.77 6.66 5.20
CA ASN A 234 7.12 6.27 4.79
C ASN A 234 7.10 5.51 3.45
N GLY A 235 6.15 4.61 3.26
CA GLY A 235 5.98 3.89 2.00
C GLY A 235 5.52 4.79 0.86
N ALA A 236 4.61 5.74 1.09
CA ALA A 236 4.18 6.69 0.06
C ALA A 236 5.32 7.61 -0.39
N LEU A 237 6.14 8.11 0.55
CA LEU A 237 7.32 8.91 0.23
C LEU A 237 8.43 8.09 -0.46
N ALA A 238 8.62 6.82 -0.07
CA ALA A 238 9.53 5.92 -0.76
C ALA A 238 9.06 5.65 -2.19
N ALA A 239 7.76 5.42 -2.38
CA ALA A 239 7.17 5.29 -3.71
C ALA A 239 7.32 6.57 -4.54
N ALA A 240 7.08 7.75 -3.96
CA ALA A 240 7.27 9.04 -4.64
C ALA A 240 8.69 9.20 -5.17
N ARG A 241 9.72 8.78 -4.41
CA ARG A 241 11.12 8.80 -4.88
C ARG A 241 11.35 7.94 -6.13
N LYS A 242 10.65 6.80 -6.22
CA LYS A 242 10.79 5.85 -7.34
C LYS A 242 9.88 6.19 -8.52
N MET A 243 8.81 6.96 -8.27
CA MET A 243 7.87 7.39 -9.30
C MET A 243 8.29 8.70 -9.99
N ALA A 244 9.10 9.53 -9.33
CA ALA A 244 9.61 10.77 -9.92
C ALA A 244 10.41 10.49 -11.20
N GLY A 245 9.93 11.00 -12.34
CA GLY A 245 10.54 10.79 -13.65
C GLY A 245 10.37 9.39 -14.25
N ARG A 246 9.47 8.56 -13.70
CA ARG A 246 9.14 7.25 -14.28
C ARG A 246 8.29 7.42 -15.53
N GLU A 247 8.46 6.52 -16.49
CA GLU A 247 7.69 6.51 -17.73
C GLU A 247 6.18 6.32 -17.48
N PRO A 248 5.32 6.83 -18.36
CA PRO A 248 3.89 6.59 -18.29
C PRO A 248 3.55 5.10 -18.17
N GLY A 249 2.59 4.77 -17.31
CA GLY A 249 2.19 3.40 -17.04
C GLY A 249 1.38 3.28 -15.75
N PHE A 250 0.69 2.15 -15.57
CA PHE A 250 -0.05 1.84 -14.35
C PHE A 250 0.72 0.83 -13.53
N TYR A 251 1.11 1.20 -12.32
CA TYR A 251 2.04 0.47 -11.47
C TYR A 251 1.41 0.02 -10.17
N GLY A 252 1.76 -1.19 -9.73
CA GLY A 252 1.50 -1.69 -8.39
C GLY A 252 2.57 -1.28 -7.39
N PHE A 253 2.22 -1.16 -6.10
CA PHE A 253 3.18 -0.77 -5.06
C PHE A 253 4.37 -1.74 -4.94
N ASP A 254 4.11 -3.04 -5.01
CA ASP A 254 5.17 -4.05 -4.91
C ASP A 254 6.12 -4.01 -6.11
N GLU A 255 5.58 -3.80 -7.31
CA GLU A 255 6.36 -3.65 -8.54
C GLU A 255 7.31 -2.43 -8.43
N VAL A 256 6.81 -1.30 -7.93
CA VAL A 256 7.61 -0.10 -7.75
C VAL A 256 8.66 -0.28 -6.66
N MET A 257 8.35 -1.00 -5.60
CA MET A 257 9.25 -1.10 -4.45
C MET A 257 10.28 -2.21 -4.57
N PHE A 258 9.95 -3.33 -5.21
CA PHE A 258 10.79 -4.54 -5.24
C PHE A 258 11.15 -5.04 -6.65
N GLY A 259 10.53 -4.45 -7.72
CA GLY A 259 10.78 -4.75 -9.13
C GLY A 259 12.03 -4.09 -9.70
#